data_ac0c24c9d51e64226a5e20ec55a6a694
#
_entry.id   ac0c24c9d51e64226a5e20ec55a6a694
#
_cell.length_a   1.000
_cell.length_b   1.000
_cell.length_c   1.000
_cell.angle_alpha   90.00
_cell.angle_beta   90.00
_cell.angle_gamma   90.00
#
_symmetry.space_group_name_H-M   'P 1'
#
loop_
_entity.id
_entity.type
_entity.pdbx_description
1 polymer ?
#
loop_
_entity_poly.entity_id
_entity_poly.type
_entity_poly.pdbx_seq_one_letter_code
_entity_poly.pdbx_strand_id
1 'polypeptide(L)'
;MAGTIRAQYPATLRPIRINCTGRVTPSLMLRAIGKGADGIVIGGXYPGECDYETGNYIAERNAEYVKEILKTAGLSPERIQMFHCSAAEGQRFQNEITRISKIIQKLGSNPLKEPLSKEKKKGKDSKEKKK
;
A
#
# COMPACT_ATOMS: atom_id res chain seq x y z
N MET A 1 -10.71 -8.89 6.49
CA MET A 1 -11.82 -8.85 5.54
C MET A 1 -11.59 -9.76 4.36
N ALA A 2 -10.62 -9.41 3.52
CA ALA A 2 -10.37 -10.25 2.35
C ALA A 2 -10.02 -11.67 2.71
N GLY A 3 -9.36 -11.86 3.84
CA GLY A 3 -9.01 -13.19 4.27
C GLY A 3 -10.22 -14.04 4.62
N THR A 4 -11.24 -13.41 5.21
CA THR A 4 -12.43 -14.15 5.62
C THR A 4 -13.31 -14.51 4.45
N ILE A 5 -13.23 -13.75 3.36
CA ILE A 5 -14.01 -14.07 2.16
C ILE A 5 -13.16 -14.80 1.12
N ARG A 6 -11.95 -15.14 1.50
CA ARG A 6 -11.06 -15.95 0.68
C ARG A 6 -10.75 -15.33 -0.67
N ALA A 7 -10.63 -14.03 -0.69
CA ALA A 7 -10.25 -13.35 -1.92
C ALA A 7 -8.81 -13.68 -2.27
N GLN A 8 -8.54 -13.70 -3.56
CA GLN A 8 -7.20 -13.98 -4.05
C GLN A 8 -6.45 -12.68 -4.29
N TYR A 9 -5.19 -12.66 -3.90
CA TYR A 9 -4.33 -11.48 -4.10
C TYR A 9 -3.16 -11.82 -4.98
N PRO A 10 -2.59 -10.82 -5.64
CA PRO A 10 -1.27 -11.03 -6.25
C PRO A 10 -0.27 -11.47 -5.19
N ALA A 11 0.65 -12.33 -5.60
CA ALA A 11 1.61 -12.91 -4.66
C ALA A 11 2.51 -11.86 -4.02
N THR A 12 2.68 -10.73 -4.68
CA THR A 12 3.57 -9.67 -4.18
C THR A 12 2.91 -8.76 -3.15
N LEU A 13 1.63 -8.93 -2.92
CA LEU A 13 0.92 -8.09 -1.97
C LEU A 13 1.18 -8.55 -0.54
N ARG A 14 1.41 -7.58 0.34
CA ARG A 14 1.57 -7.84 1.78
C ARG A 14 0.51 -7.06 2.52
N PRO A 15 -0.62 -7.68 2.84
CA PRO A 15 -1.68 -6.95 3.55
C PRO A 15 -1.31 -6.71 5.01
N ILE A 16 -1.62 -5.51 5.47
CA ILE A 16 -1.46 -5.14 6.86
C ILE A 16 -2.79 -4.61 7.34
N ARG A 17 -3.29 -5.22 8.40
CA ARG A 17 -4.57 -4.81 8.94
C ARG A 17 -4.37 -3.71 9.97
N ILE A 18 -5.17 -2.67 9.85
CA ILE A 18 -5.17 -1.58 10.83
C ILE A 18 -6.60 -1.26 11.21
N ASN A 19 -6.78 -0.71 12.39
CA ASN A 19 -8.12 -0.43 12.88
C ASN A 19 -8.80 0.69 12.13
N CYS A 20 -8.03 1.66 11.66
CA CYS A 20 -8.59 2.81 10.96
C CYS A 20 -7.56 3.36 10.00
N THR A 21 -8.00 3.71 8.79
CA THR A 21 -7.07 4.26 7.80
C THR A 21 -6.46 5.58 8.27
N GLY A 22 -7.10 6.24 9.23
CA GLY A 22 -6.51 7.44 9.80
C GLY A 22 -5.17 7.20 10.46
N ARG A 23 -4.84 5.96 10.75
CA ARG A 23 -3.55 5.62 11.33
C ARG A 23 -2.45 5.44 10.30
N VAL A 24 -2.79 5.55 9.03
CA VAL A 24 -1.77 5.46 7.98
C VAL A 24 -1.15 6.84 7.84
N THR A 25 -0.08 7.05 8.56
CA THR A 25 0.57 8.35 8.61
C THR A 25 1.56 8.53 7.46
N PRO A 26 1.90 9.77 7.13
CA PRO A 26 2.95 9.99 6.14
C PRO A 26 4.26 9.32 6.51
N SER A 27 4.59 9.34 7.80
CA SER A 27 5.82 8.70 8.25
C SER A 27 5.82 7.21 7.94
N LEU A 28 4.70 6.55 8.18
CA LEU A 28 4.59 5.11 7.90
C LEU A 28 4.75 4.84 6.40
N MET A 29 4.07 5.63 5.58
CA MET A 29 4.16 5.44 4.14
C MET A 29 5.56 5.72 3.61
N LEU A 30 6.16 6.81 4.08
CA LEU A 30 7.50 7.16 3.60
C LEU A 30 8.52 6.14 4.05
N ARG A 31 8.35 5.58 5.24
CA ARG A 31 9.25 4.53 5.70
C ARG A 31 9.15 3.30 4.80
N ALA A 32 7.93 2.92 4.44
CA ALA A 32 7.75 1.74 3.58
C ALA A 32 8.40 1.96 2.21
N ILE A 33 8.16 3.14 1.63
CA ILE A 33 8.76 3.45 0.33
C ILE A 33 10.28 3.50 0.47
N GLY A 34 10.77 4.09 1.53
CA GLY A 34 12.21 4.17 1.76
C GLY A 34 12.86 2.81 1.91
N LYS A 35 12.12 1.83 2.41
CA LYS A 35 12.65 0.47 2.55
C LYS A 35 12.50 -0.35 1.28
N GLY A 36 11.96 0.24 0.23
CA GLY A 36 11.94 -0.43 -1.06
C GLY A 36 10.59 -0.92 -1.52
N ALA A 37 9.52 -0.60 -0.81
CA ALA A 37 8.19 -0.98 -1.30
C ALA A 37 7.95 -0.31 -2.64
N ASP A 38 7.40 -1.06 -3.58
CA ASP A 38 7.13 -0.50 -4.91
C ASP A 38 5.91 0.39 -4.91
N GLY A 39 5.00 0.18 -3.99
CA GLY A 39 3.81 1.01 -3.86
C GLY A 39 3.05 0.68 -2.59
N ILE A 40 2.12 1.55 -2.27
CA ILE A 40 1.27 1.39 -1.09
C ILE A 40 -0.18 1.55 -1.52
N VAL A 41 -1.01 0.65 -1.03
CA VAL A 41 -2.44 0.68 -1.32
C VAL A 41 -3.17 0.83 0.01
N ILE A 42 -4.03 1.84 0.09
CA ILE A 42 -4.84 2.07 1.28
C ILE A 42 -6.28 1.76 0.93
N GLY A 43 -6.86 0.76 1.58
CA GLY A 43 -8.27 0.42 1.39
C GLY A 43 -9.05 0.83 2.62
N GLY A 44 -10.04 1.68 2.38
CA GLY A 44 -10.80 2.17 3.50
C GLY A 44 -12.31 2.13 3.25
N UNK A 45 -12.99 2.35 4.11
CA UNK A 45 -14.28 2.37 3.98
C UNK A 45 -14.65 3.44 3.19
N TYR A 46 -15.95 3.57 2.98
CA TYR A 46 -16.49 4.71 2.26
C TYR A 46 -16.53 5.93 3.15
N PRO A 47 -16.35 7.11 2.56
CA PRO A 47 -16.53 8.33 3.35
C PRO A 47 -17.91 8.35 4.00
N GLY A 48 -17.92 8.69 5.27
CA GLY A 48 -19.18 8.70 6.02
C GLY A 48 -19.52 7.38 6.66
N GLU A 49 -18.83 6.32 6.30
CA GLU A 49 -19.06 5.01 6.91
C GLU A 49 -17.95 4.62 7.86
N CYS A 50 -16.99 5.49 8.04
CA CYS A 50 -15.89 5.22 8.95
C CYS A 50 -16.37 5.33 10.40
N ASP A 51 -16.05 4.32 11.21
CA ASP A 51 -16.41 4.35 12.62
C ASP A 51 -15.82 5.53 13.36
N TYR A 52 -14.71 6.02 12.88
CA TYR A 52 -14.03 7.16 13.49
C TYR A 52 -14.29 8.45 12.74
N GLU A 53 -15.31 8.45 11.92
CA GLU A 53 -15.84 9.61 11.20
C GLU A 53 -14.86 10.29 10.25
N THR A 54 -13.70 10.70 10.73
CA THR A 54 -12.76 11.47 9.92
C THR A 54 -11.57 10.67 9.43
N GLY A 55 -11.48 9.39 9.79
CA GLY A 55 -10.32 8.59 9.45
C GLY A 55 -10.02 8.55 7.97
N ASN A 56 -11.06 8.39 7.16
CA ASN A 56 -10.85 8.32 5.71
C ASN A 56 -10.37 9.63 5.13
N TYR A 57 -10.85 10.74 5.65
CA TYR A 57 -10.40 12.04 5.18
C TYR A 57 -8.95 12.31 5.57
N ILE A 58 -8.59 11.88 6.78
CA ILE A 58 -7.21 12.01 7.22
C ILE A 58 -6.31 11.17 6.33
N ALA A 59 -6.72 9.95 6.01
CA ALA A 59 -5.93 9.08 5.17
C ALA A 59 -5.75 9.68 3.78
N GLU A 60 -6.82 10.24 3.23
CA GLU A 60 -6.75 10.87 1.93
C GLU A 60 -5.76 12.02 1.93
N ARG A 61 -5.85 12.86 2.94
CA ARG A 61 -4.94 13.99 3.06
C ARG A 61 -3.50 13.53 3.20
N ASN A 62 -3.29 12.51 4.04
CA ASN A 62 -1.95 11.98 4.24
C ASN A 62 -1.39 11.40 2.94
N ALA A 63 -2.23 10.70 2.20
CA ALA A 63 -1.80 10.13 0.93
C ALA A 63 -1.41 11.22 -0.06
N GLU A 64 -2.21 12.28 -0.13
CA GLU A 64 -1.89 13.37 -1.05
C GLU A 64 -0.59 14.07 -0.65
N TYR A 65 -0.37 14.21 0.64
CA TYR A 65 0.86 14.81 1.13
C TYR A 65 2.07 13.97 0.72
N VAL A 66 1.97 12.66 0.90
CA VAL A 66 3.07 11.77 0.53
C VAL A 66 3.29 11.79 -0.98
N LYS A 67 2.21 11.85 -1.76
CA LYS A 67 2.36 11.93 -3.21
C LYS A 67 3.18 13.14 -3.61
N GLU A 68 2.95 14.28 -2.94
CA GLU A 68 3.72 15.48 -3.26
C GLU A 68 5.19 15.29 -2.89
N ILE A 69 5.45 14.66 -1.76
CA ILE A 69 6.82 14.39 -1.36
C ILE A 69 7.51 13.48 -2.38
N LEU A 70 6.81 12.45 -2.84
CA LEU A 70 7.39 11.56 -3.84
C LEU A 70 7.72 12.30 -5.13
N LYS A 71 6.83 13.18 -5.56
CA LYS A 71 7.09 13.96 -6.77
C LYS A 71 8.36 14.80 -6.62
N THR A 72 8.49 15.43 -5.48
CA THR A 72 9.68 16.23 -5.22
C THR A 72 10.94 15.38 -5.24
N ALA A 73 10.83 14.15 -4.78
CA ALA A 73 11.98 13.25 -4.76
C ALA A 73 12.23 12.55 -6.10
N GLY A 74 11.40 12.80 -7.09
CA GLY A 74 11.58 12.18 -8.39
C GLY A 74 10.93 10.83 -8.53
N LEU A 75 10.04 10.48 -7.62
CA LEU A 75 9.32 9.21 -7.67
C LEU A 75 7.89 9.44 -8.14
N SER A 76 7.32 8.43 -8.78
CA SER A 76 5.95 8.57 -9.25
C SER A 76 4.98 8.64 -8.08
N PRO A 77 4.07 9.62 -8.07
CA PRO A 77 3.04 9.67 -7.03
C PRO A 77 2.04 8.52 -7.16
N GLU A 78 2.00 7.86 -8.30
CA GLU A 78 1.11 6.72 -8.47
C GLU A 78 1.51 5.53 -7.61
N ARG A 79 2.64 5.59 -6.97
CA ARG A 79 3.03 4.54 -6.04
C ARG A 79 2.19 4.54 -4.77
N ILE A 80 1.40 5.60 -4.55
CA ILE A 80 0.45 5.67 -3.44
C ILE A 80 -0.95 5.63 -4.04
N GLN A 81 -1.72 4.62 -3.67
CA GLN A 81 -3.07 4.44 -4.20
C GLN A 81 -4.05 4.27 -3.04
N MET A 82 -5.26 4.73 -3.25
CA MET A 82 -6.29 4.58 -2.24
C MET A 82 -7.61 4.24 -2.93
N PHE A 83 -8.40 3.40 -2.30
CA PHE A 83 -9.74 3.10 -2.78
C PHE A 83 -10.66 2.84 -1.60
N HIS A 84 -11.93 2.84 -1.88
CA HIS A 84 -12.94 2.63 -0.85
C HIS A 84 -13.79 1.43 -1.20
N CYS A 85 -14.11 0.65 -0.17
CA CYS A 85 -14.99 -0.46 -0.37
C CYS A 85 -15.54 -0.91 0.97
N SER A 86 -16.74 -1.48 0.95
CA SER A 86 -17.36 -1.95 2.18
C SER A 86 -16.92 -3.39 2.48
N ALA A 87 -17.25 -3.83 3.69
CA ALA A 87 -16.94 -5.17 4.11
C ALA A 87 -17.63 -6.22 3.25
N ALA A 88 -18.75 -5.88 2.65
CA ALA A 88 -19.52 -6.83 1.85
C ALA A 88 -19.07 -6.90 0.40
N GLU A 89 -18.10 -6.08 0.02
CA GLU A 89 -17.70 -5.98 -1.39
C GLU A 89 -16.36 -6.66 -1.64
N GLY A 90 -16.29 -7.94 -1.34
CA GLY A 90 -15.06 -8.67 -1.53
C GLY A 90 -14.57 -8.70 -2.96
N GLN A 91 -15.49 -8.84 -3.91
CA GLN A 91 -15.09 -8.86 -5.32
C GLN A 91 -14.53 -7.52 -5.75
N ARG A 92 -15.16 -6.44 -5.29
CA ARG A 92 -14.64 -5.12 -5.60
C ARG A 92 -13.25 -4.92 -5.01
N PHE A 93 -13.06 -5.39 -3.78
CA PHE A 93 -11.75 -5.31 -3.14
C PHE A 93 -10.70 -6.00 -4.01
N GLN A 94 -11.01 -7.22 -4.42
CA GLN A 94 -10.07 -7.98 -5.23
C GLN A 94 -9.79 -7.31 -6.56
N ASN A 95 -10.82 -6.78 -7.19
CA ASN A 95 -10.66 -6.10 -8.47
C ASN A 95 -9.77 -4.87 -8.33
N GLU A 96 -9.99 -4.10 -7.26
CA GLU A 96 -9.19 -2.90 -7.05
C GLU A 96 -7.74 -3.23 -6.77
N ILE A 97 -7.50 -4.24 -5.95
CA ILE A 97 -6.13 -4.66 -5.66
C ILE A 97 -5.43 -5.10 -6.93
N THR A 98 -6.13 -5.87 -7.76
CA THR A 98 -5.54 -6.34 -9.01
C THR A 98 -5.23 -5.18 -9.94
N ARG A 99 -6.16 -4.25 -10.06
CA ARG A 99 -5.97 -3.08 -10.92
C ARG A 99 -4.77 -2.26 -10.47
N ILE A 100 -4.69 -2.01 -9.18
CA ILE A 100 -3.62 -1.19 -8.63
C ILE A 100 -2.28 -1.91 -8.74
N SER A 101 -2.28 -3.22 -8.53
CA SER A 101 -1.05 -3.99 -8.69
C SER A 101 -0.47 -3.83 -10.09
N LYS A 102 -1.36 -3.83 -11.09
CA LYS A 102 -0.88 -3.65 -12.46
C LYS A 102 -0.31 -2.26 -12.67
N ILE A 103 -0.92 -1.25 -12.08
CA ILE A 103 -0.39 0.10 -12.19
C ILE A 103 1.02 0.16 -11.61
N ILE A 104 1.20 -0.42 -10.44
CA ILE A 104 2.49 -0.36 -9.77
C ILE A 104 3.52 -1.20 -10.52
N GLN A 105 3.12 -2.34 -11.05
CA GLN A 105 4.03 -3.14 -11.86
C GLN A 105 4.51 -2.37 -13.08
N LYS A 106 3.63 -1.61 -13.70
CA LYS A 106 4.01 -0.80 -14.85
C LYS A 106 5.02 0.28 -14.50
N LEU A 107 4.94 0.80 -13.29
CA LEU A 107 5.89 1.81 -12.84
C LEU A 107 7.29 1.24 -12.68
N GLY A 108 7.39 -0.07 -12.50
CA GLY A 108 8.67 -0.70 -12.28
C GLY A 108 9.12 -0.64 -10.84
N SER A 109 10.28 -1.18 -10.58
CA SER A 109 10.82 -1.23 -9.23
C SER A 109 11.04 0.15 -8.67
N ASN A 110 10.81 0.27 -7.38
CA ASN A 110 11.13 1.47 -6.64
C ASN A 110 12.64 1.71 -6.76
N PRO A 111 13.05 2.89 -7.24
CA PRO A 111 14.48 3.17 -7.38
C PRO A 111 15.25 3.10 -6.07
N LEU A 112 14.56 3.20 -4.94
CA LEU A 112 15.22 3.13 -3.64
C LEU A 112 15.49 1.71 -3.19
N LYS A 113 14.93 0.73 -3.90
CA LYS A 113 15.17 -0.66 -3.56
C LYS A 113 16.65 -0.99 -3.76
N GLU A 114 17.19 -1.80 -2.84
CA GLU A 114 18.59 -2.16 -2.95
C GLU A 114 18.87 -2.98 -4.22
N PRO A 115 20.06 -2.84 -4.80
CA PRO A 115 20.40 -3.64 -5.96
C PRO A 115 20.28 -5.13 -5.69
N LEU A 116 19.97 -5.87 -6.75
CA LEU A 116 19.76 -7.30 -6.63
C LEU A 116 20.95 -8.03 -6.02
N SER A 117 22.17 -7.63 -6.36
CA SER A 117 23.35 -8.28 -5.82
C SER A 117 23.43 -8.12 -4.30
N LYS A 118 23.08 -6.95 -3.80
CA LYS A 118 23.06 -6.74 -2.37
C LYS A 118 21.93 -7.51 -1.72
N GLU A 119 20.82 -7.61 -2.39
CA GLU A 119 19.72 -8.36 -1.86
C GLU A 119 20.07 -9.82 -1.67
N LYS A 120 20.86 -10.37 -2.58
CA LYS A 120 21.24 -11.76 -2.45
C LYS A 120 22.09 -12.00 -1.22
N LYS A 121 22.97 -11.07 -0.89
CA LYS A 121 23.79 -11.21 0.30
C LYS A 121 22.97 -11.12 1.56
N LYS A 122 22.01 -10.23 1.58
CA LYS A 122 21.12 -10.08 2.73
C LYS A 122 19.91 -10.98 2.65
N GLY A 123 19.67 -11.52 1.49
CA GLY A 123 18.43 -12.23 1.22
C GLY A 123 18.22 -13.44 2.08
N LYS A 124 19.29 -14.16 2.40
CA LYS A 124 19.15 -15.33 3.22
C LYS A 124 18.59 -14.98 4.59
N ASP A 125 19.13 -13.93 5.18
CA ASP A 125 18.64 -13.49 6.48
C ASP A 125 17.25 -12.87 6.36
N SER A 126 17.05 -12.07 5.33
CA SER A 126 15.78 -11.38 5.15
C SER A 126 14.64 -12.34 4.92
N LYS A 127 14.89 -13.38 4.14
CA LYS A 127 13.83 -14.34 3.85
C LYS A 127 13.39 -15.04 5.11
N GLU A 128 14.31 -15.36 5.96
CA GLU A 128 13.97 -16.02 7.20
C GLU A 128 13.15 -15.10 8.10
N LYS A 129 13.49 -13.84 8.12
CA LYS A 129 12.77 -12.90 8.97
C LYS A 129 11.36 -12.63 8.46
N LYS A 130 11.17 -12.62 7.17
CA LYS A 130 9.87 -12.33 6.61
C LYS A 130 8.92 -13.48 6.69
N LYS A 131 9.42 -14.67 6.90
CA LYS A 131 8.56 -15.81 7.08
C LYS A 131 8.05 -15.88 8.51
#